data_c8e141495da5350b82767a100718aa36
#
_entry.id   c8e141495da5350b82767a100718aa36
#
_cell.length_a   1.000
_cell.length_b   1.000
_cell.length_c   1.000
_cell.angle_alpha   90.00
_cell.angle_beta   90.00
_cell.angle_gamma   90.00
#
_symmetry.space_group_name_H-M   'P 1'
#
loop_
_entity.id
_entity.type
_entity.pdbx_description
1 polymer ?
#
loop_
_entity_poly.entity_id
_entity_poly.type
_entity_poly.pdbx_seq_one_letter_code
_entity_poly.pdbx_strand_id
1 'polypeptide(L)'
;MFERNGKRTTRDQLKKQKPKLGYYYIVTDTEETEENFLLGLRDSMPEQLQRNLIIKVVKDVETSKLVDTAIENCSEQPQYCEPWIVFDRDEVKDFNKIIANAEENSIRVGWSNPCIEIFFYAYFGSMPVCDGSVACHEKFARQIKDSTAPPEKRARNK
;
A
#
# COMPACT_ATOMS: atom_id res chain seq x y z
N MET A 1 3.17 23.66 43.93
CA MET A 1 1.94 22.86 43.83
C MET A 1 1.45 22.98 42.40
N PHE A 2 1.70 22.01 41.55
CA PHE A 2 1.32 22.06 40.13
C PHE A 2 0.00 21.31 39.96
N GLU A 3 -1.07 22.03 39.67
CA GLU A 3 -2.36 21.41 39.33
C GLU A 3 -2.28 20.75 37.95
N ARG A 4 -2.31 19.40 37.92
CA ARG A 4 -2.52 18.63 36.71
C ARG A 4 -4.01 18.60 36.35
N ASN A 5 -4.49 19.64 35.69
CA ASN A 5 -5.85 19.68 35.12
C ASN A 5 -5.89 19.02 33.73
N GLY A 6 -5.46 17.78 33.61
CA GLY A 6 -5.66 16.95 32.43
C GLY A 6 -6.93 16.10 32.60
N LYS A 7 -8.03 16.46 31.97
CA LYS A 7 -9.20 15.57 31.86
C LYS A 7 -8.76 14.25 31.26
N ARG A 8 -8.81 13.18 32.06
CA ARG A 8 -8.57 11.81 31.57
C ARG A 8 -9.63 11.46 30.52
N THR A 9 -9.21 11.30 29.27
CA THR A 9 -10.08 10.80 28.19
C THR A 9 -10.49 9.37 28.51
N THR A 10 -11.77 9.07 28.53
CA THR A 10 -12.25 7.72 28.79
C THR A 10 -11.93 6.81 27.61
N ARG A 11 -11.81 5.48 27.86
CA ARG A 11 -11.52 4.46 26.86
C ARG A 11 -12.51 4.49 25.68
N ASP A 12 -13.76 4.86 25.95
CA ASP A 12 -14.82 4.99 24.93
C ASP A 12 -14.70 6.26 24.09
N GLN A 13 -14.15 7.33 24.66
CA GLN A 13 -13.83 8.56 23.92
C GLN A 13 -12.62 8.35 22.99
N LEU A 14 -11.61 7.56 23.43
CA LEU A 14 -10.49 7.17 22.58
C LEU A 14 -10.92 6.29 21.41
N LYS A 15 -11.89 5.40 21.60
CA LYS A 15 -12.47 4.58 20.52
C LYS A 15 -13.26 5.39 19.48
N LYS A 16 -13.79 6.54 19.85
CA LYS A 16 -14.55 7.44 18.96
C LYS A 16 -13.67 8.43 18.21
N GLN A 17 -12.42 8.60 18.62
CA GLN A 17 -11.50 9.46 17.89
C GLN A 17 -11.03 8.72 16.62
N LYS A 18 -11.40 9.26 15.45
CA LYS A 18 -10.80 8.80 14.20
C LYS A 18 -9.28 8.99 14.28
N PRO A 19 -8.48 7.98 13.93
CA PRO A 19 -7.03 8.15 13.89
C PRO A 19 -6.70 9.36 13.03
N LYS A 20 -5.83 10.22 13.52
CA LYS A 20 -5.28 11.29 12.68
C LYS A 20 -4.35 10.63 11.67
N LEU A 21 -4.56 10.91 10.40
CA LEU A 21 -3.63 10.48 9.37
C LEU A 21 -2.29 11.19 9.59
N GLY A 22 -1.23 10.40 9.79
CA GLY A 22 0.15 10.90 9.85
C GLY A 22 0.66 11.33 8.47
N TYR A 23 1.96 11.62 8.40
CA TYR A 23 2.65 11.83 7.14
C TYR A 23 3.38 10.53 6.77
N TYR A 24 3.15 10.05 5.55
CA TYR A 24 3.69 8.80 5.04
C TYR A 24 4.49 9.05 3.78
N TYR A 25 5.66 8.45 3.71
CA TYR A 25 6.50 8.46 2.53
C TYR A 25 6.61 7.04 1.99
N ILE A 26 5.95 6.78 0.86
CA ILE A 26 5.86 5.44 0.27
C ILE A 26 6.76 5.36 -0.95
N VAL A 27 7.66 4.40 -0.95
CA VAL A 27 8.54 4.08 -2.09
C VAL A 27 8.12 2.75 -2.68
N THR A 28 7.98 2.69 -4.00
CA THR A 28 7.69 1.48 -4.77
C THR A 28 8.58 1.41 -6.01
N ASP A 29 8.88 0.20 -6.48
CA ASP A 29 9.66 -0.08 -7.68
C ASP A 29 8.80 -0.29 -8.94
N THR A 30 7.49 -0.36 -8.79
CA THR A 30 6.55 -0.65 -9.88
C THR A 30 5.85 0.62 -10.38
N GLU A 31 5.95 0.86 -11.69
CA GLU A 31 5.47 2.10 -12.33
C GLU A 31 3.97 2.12 -12.66
N GLU A 32 3.29 0.98 -12.69
CA GLU A 32 1.94 0.93 -13.22
C GLU A 32 0.89 0.62 -12.15
N THR A 33 0.87 -0.58 -11.63
CA THR A 33 -0.27 -1.03 -10.82
C THR A 33 -0.24 -0.46 -9.41
N GLU A 34 0.89 -0.55 -8.72
CA GLU A 34 1.07 -0.04 -7.36
C GLU A 34 1.02 1.48 -7.34
N GLU A 35 1.70 2.13 -8.28
CA GLU A 35 1.66 3.59 -8.40
C GLU A 35 0.24 4.08 -8.58
N ASN A 36 -0.47 3.55 -9.58
CA ASN A 36 -1.84 3.94 -9.88
C ASN A 36 -2.79 3.67 -8.72
N PHE A 37 -2.61 2.55 -8.01
CA PHE A 37 -3.39 2.23 -6.82
C PHE A 37 -3.14 3.24 -5.69
N LEU A 38 -1.88 3.52 -5.39
CA LEU A 38 -1.49 4.44 -4.32
C LEU A 38 -1.92 5.87 -4.64
N LEU A 39 -1.77 6.31 -5.89
CA LEU A 39 -2.26 7.62 -6.36
C LEU A 39 -3.78 7.70 -6.28
N GLY A 40 -4.50 6.67 -6.72
CA GLY A 40 -5.95 6.59 -6.60
C GLY A 40 -6.43 6.61 -5.15
N LEU A 41 -5.71 5.91 -4.26
CA LEU A 41 -5.98 5.94 -2.82
C LEU A 41 -5.81 7.36 -2.26
N ARG A 42 -4.70 8.04 -2.57
CA ARG A 42 -4.43 9.42 -2.18
C ARG A 42 -5.54 10.36 -2.68
N ASP A 43 -5.87 10.26 -3.97
CA ASP A 43 -6.83 11.15 -4.61
C ASP A 43 -8.28 10.91 -4.12
N SER A 44 -8.56 9.73 -3.56
CA SER A 44 -9.83 9.44 -2.89
C SER A 44 -9.97 10.08 -1.50
N MET A 45 -8.86 10.57 -0.92
CA MET A 45 -8.85 11.22 0.38
C MET A 45 -9.36 12.68 0.27
N PRO A 46 -9.87 13.25 1.37
CA PRO A 46 -10.10 14.68 1.44
C PRO A 46 -8.85 15.48 1.08
N GLU A 47 -8.98 16.54 0.29
CA GLU A 47 -7.87 17.34 -0.27
C GLU A 47 -6.83 17.76 0.78
N GLN A 48 -7.28 18.15 1.97
CA GLN A 48 -6.40 18.52 3.08
C GLN A 48 -5.52 17.37 3.60
N LEU A 49 -5.87 16.11 3.31
CA LEU A 49 -5.13 14.92 3.73
C LEU A 49 -4.25 14.34 2.61
N GLN A 50 -4.49 14.68 1.36
CA GLN A 50 -3.73 14.16 0.22
C GLN A 50 -2.23 14.45 0.35
N ARG A 51 -1.87 15.64 0.85
CA ARG A 51 -0.48 16.05 1.10
C ARG A 51 0.23 15.20 2.16
N ASN A 52 -0.51 14.43 2.94
CA ASN A 52 0.05 13.57 3.98
C ASN A 52 0.57 12.24 3.41
N LEU A 53 0.27 11.94 2.14
CA LEU A 53 0.69 10.73 1.46
C LEU A 53 1.60 11.09 0.29
N ILE A 54 2.90 10.96 0.49
CA ILE A 54 3.92 11.19 -0.53
C ILE A 54 4.26 9.83 -1.14
N ILE A 55 4.11 9.73 -2.45
CA ILE A 55 4.36 8.50 -3.21
C ILE A 55 5.53 8.74 -4.14
N LYS A 56 6.55 7.91 -4.05
CA LYS A 56 7.75 7.93 -4.88
C LYS A 56 7.91 6.61 -5.60
N VAL A 57 7.88 6.66 -6.91
CA VAL A 57 8.24 5.52 -7.76
C VAL A 57 9.72 5.62 -8.10
N VAL A 58 10.44 4.53 -7.93
CA VAL A 58 11.86 4.44 -8.25
C VAL A 58 12.02 3.48 -9.41
N LYS A 59 12.39 4.04 -10.55
CA LYS A 59 12.53 3.30 -11.82
C LYS A 59 13.87 2.57 -11.88
N ASP A 60 13.85 1.38 -12.50
CA ASP A 60 15.05 0.61 -12.80
C ASP A 60 15.95 0.31 -11.58
N VAL A 61 15.34 0.18 -10.40
CA VAL A 61 16.06 -0.09 -9.15
C VAL A 61 15.66 -1.45 -8.62
N GLU A 62 16.67 -2.22 -8.22
CA GLU A 62 16.40 -3.48 -7.52
C GLU A 62 15.61 -3.22 -6.23
N THR A 63 14.65 -4.09 -5.92
CA THR A 63 13.82 -4.02 -4.69
C THR A 63 14.67 -3.89 -3.40
N SER A 64 15.88 -4.46 -3.39
CA SER A 64 16.86 -4.31 -2.32
C SER A 64 17.27 -2.86 -2.02
N LYS A 65 17.15 -1.96 -3.00
CA LYS A 65 17.48 -0.53 -2.89
C LYS A 65 16.34 0.34 -2.37
N LEU A 66 15.13 -0.19 -2.29
CA LEU A 66 13.97 0.58 -1.83
C LEU A 66 14.17 1.09 -0.39
N VAL A 67 14.80 0.28 0.46
CA VAL A 67 15.08 0.65 1.86
C VAL A 67 15.98 1.88 1.92
N ASP A 68 17.11 1.86 1.20
CA ASP A 68 18.06 2.97 1.16
C ASP A 68 17.39 4.23 0.62
N THR A 69 16.62 4.09 -0.47
CA THR A 69 15.87 5.18 -1.07
C THR A 69 14.83 5.76 -0.12
N ALA A 70 14.14 4.93 0.66
CA ALA A 70 13.16 5.39 1.63
C ALA A 70 13.83 6.17 2.77
N ILE A 71 15.01 5.75 3.24
CA ILE A 71 15.78 6.45 4.27
C ILE A 71 16.21 7.83 3.76
N GLU A 72 16.87 7.88 2.61
CA GLU A 72 17.38 9.11 2.02
C GLU A 72 16.27 10.14 1.81
N ASN A 73 15.25 9.76 1.05
CA ASN A 73 14.19 10.70 0.69
C ASN A 73 13.29 11.11 1.88
N CYS A 74 13.06 10.21 2.84
CA CYS A 74 12.28 10.54 4.03
C CYS A 74 13.03 11.53 4.93
N SER A 75 14.36 11.42 5.02
CA SER A 75 15.20 12.33 5.80
C SER A 75 15.24 13.76 5.22
N GLU A 76 15.00 13.92 3.93
CA GLU A 76 14.94 15.20 3.25
C GLU A 76 13.61 15.94 3.44
N GLN A 77 12.58 15.27 3.99
CA GLN A 77 11.29 15.91 4.18
C GLN A 77 11.34 16.95 5.30
N PRO A 78 10.66 18.10 5.14
CA PRO A 78 10.66 19.18 6.13
C PRO A 78 9.94 18.82 7.43
N GLN A 79 9.23 17.71 7.45
CA GLN A 79 8.46 17.20 8.57
C GLN A 79 8.69 15.70 8.74
N TYR A 80 8.46 15.22 9.95
CA TYR A 80 8.54 13.77 10.20
C TYR A 80 7.55 13.01 9.32
N CYS A 81 8.07 12.05 8.56
CA CYS A 81 7.30 11.10 7.77
C CYS A 81 7.57 9.68 8.24
N GLU A 82 6.54 8.83 8.24
CA GLU A 82 6.72 7.39 8.43
C GLU A 82 7.10 6.77 7.08
N PRO A 83 8.31 6.20 6.93
CA PRO A 83 8.74 5.61 5.66
C PRO A 83 8.12 4.23 5.45
N TRP A 84 7.70 4.00 4.22
CA TRP A 84 7.16 2.72 3.74
C TRP A 84 7.85 2.31 2.45
N ILE A 85 8.03 0.99 2.27
CA ILE A 85 8.32 0.40 0.98
C ILE A 85 7.17 -0.53 0.59
N VAL A 86 6.80 -0.52 -0.70
CA VAL A 86 5.73 -1.38 -1.24
C VAL A 86 6.26 -2.08 -2.48
N PHE A 87 6.10 -3.41 -2.54
CA PHE A 87 6.58 -4.22 -3.65
C PHE A 87 5.89 -5.57 -3.74
N ASP A 88 5.98 -6.20 -4.91
CA ASP A 88 5.51 -7.55 -5.16
C ASP A 88 6.58 -8.60 -4.83
N ARG A 89 6.17 -9.70 -4.21
CA ARG A 89 7.12 -10.74 -3.76
C ARG A 89 7.61 -11.64 -4.88
N ASP A 90 6.86 -11.79 -5.98
CA ASP A 90 6.97 -12.92 -6.92
C ASP A 90 8.41 -13.15 -7.41
N GLU A 91 9.12 -12.12 -7.84
CA GLU A 91 10.47 -12.23 -8.38
C GLU A 91 11.57 -11.68 -7.47
N VAL A 92 11.24 -11.37 -6.23
CA VAL A 92 12.17 -10.70 -5.32
C VAL A 92 13.17 -11.69 -4.75
N LYS A 93 14.43 -11.50 -5.12
CA LYS A 93 15.57 -12.17 -4.49
C LYS A 93 15.81 -11.60 -3.09
N ASP A 94 16.29 -12.46 -2.18
CA ASP A 94 16.65 -12.03 -0.82
C ASP A 94 15.53 -11.37 0.00
N PHE A 95 14.25 -11.72 -0.26
CA PHE A 95 13.08 -11.17 0.41
C PHE A 95 13.27 -11.01 1.93
N ASN A 96 13.72 -12.06 2.62
CA ASN A 96 13.89 -12.00 4.08
C ASN A 96 14.96 -10.98 4.51
N LYS A 97 15.98 -10.74 3.69
CA LYS A 97 17.02 -9.73 3.98
C LYS A 97 16.44 -8.32 3.82
N ILE A 98 15.60 -8.10 2.81
CA ILE A 98 14.93 -6.82 2.59
C ILE A 98 14.03 -6.49 3.78
N ILE A 99 13.23 -7.48 4.24
CA ILE A 99 12.36 -7.31 5.41
C ILE A 99 13.19 -6.97 6.65
N ALA A 100 14.24 -7.75 6.93
CA ALA A 100 15.11 -7.52 8.10
C ALA A 100 15.76 -6.12 8.05
N ASN A 101 16.30 -5.72 6.89
CA ASN A 101 16.89 -4.39 6.70
C ASN A 101 15.85 -3.26 6.92
N ALA A 102 14.63 -3.43 6.41
CA ALA A 102 13.56 -2.46 6.63
C ALA A 102 13.19 -2.34 8.11
N GLU A 103 13.06 -3.47 8.82
CA GLU A 103 12.77 -3.51 10.27
C GLU A 103 13.87 -2.84 11.09
N GLU A 104 15.15 -3.14 10.81
CA GLU A 104 16.30 -2.51 11.46
C GLU A 104 16.32 -0.99 11.31
N ASN A 105 15.84 -0.49 10.17
CA ASN A 105 15.76 0.94 9.88
C ASN A 105 14.39 1.58 10.20
N SER A 106 13.51 0.86 10.90
CA SER A 106 12.18 1.33 11.27
C SER A 106 11.30 1.73 10.07
N ILE A 107 11.51 1.06 8.93
CA ILE A 107 10.71 1.23 7.71
C ILE A 107 9.59 0.21 7.71
N ARG A 108 8.38 0.64 7.41
CA ARG A 108 7.23 -0.24 7.23
C ARG A 108 7.26 -0.89 5.86
N VAL A 109 6.79 -2.12 5.79
CA VAL A 109 6.75 -2.89 4.55
C VAL A 109 5.34 -3.33 4.22
N GLY A 110 4.90 -2.98 3.02
CA GLY A 110 3.73 -3.55 2.36
C GLY A 110 4.20 -4.45 1.22
N TRP A 111 3.79 -5.70 1.21
CA TRP A 111 4.11 -6.61 0.12
C TRP A 111 2.92 -7.49 -0.25
N SER A 112 2.85 -7.88 -1.50
CA SER A 112 1.84 -8.79 -2.05
C SER A 112 2.47 -10.07 -2.60
N ASN A 113 1.70 -11.16 -2.65
CA ASN A 113 2.16 -12.44 -3.15
C ASN A 113 1.04 -13.14 -3.94
N PRO A 114 1.22 -13.38 -5.24
CA PRO A 114 2.42 -13.03 -6.04
C PRO A 114 2.53 -11.53 -6.33
N CYS A 115 1.44 -10.82 -6.51
CA CYS A 115 1.37 -9.42 -6.95
C CYS A 115 0.15 -8.70 -6.35
N ILE A 116 0.11 -7.37 -6.46
CA ILE A 116 -0.92 -6.51 -5.83
C ILE A 116 -2.35 -6.82 -6.30
N GLU A 117 -2.54 -7.40 -7.47
CA GLU A 117 -3.85 -7.79 -7.98
C GLU A 117 -4.57 -8.79 -7.05
N ILE A 118 -3.83 -9.58 -6.28
CA ILE A 118 -4.41 -10.44 -5.23
C ILE A 118 -5.24 -9.61 -4.24
N PHE A 119 -4.72 -8.45 -3.86
CA PHE A 119 -5.43 -7.53 -2.97
C PHE A 119 -6.70 -6.97 -3.62
N PHE A 120 -6.65 -6.65 -4.92
CA PHE A 120 -7.80 -6.13 -5.64
C PHE A 120 -8.92 -7.15 -5.78
N TYR A 121 -8.60 -8.43 -5.83
CA TYR A 121 -9.62 -9.49 -5.82
C TYR A 121 -10.55 -9.43 -4.61
N ALA A 122 -10.09 -8.90 -3.47
CA ALA A 122 -10.90 -8.73 -2.28
C ALA A 122 -12.16 -7.89 -2.54
N TYR A 123 -12.11 -6.98 -3.50
CA TYR A 123 -13.27 -6.17 -3.90
C TYR A 123 -14.30 -6.95 -4.73
N PHE A 124 -13.93 -8.09 -5.29
CA PHE A 124 -14.81 -8.93 -6.12
C PHE A 124 -15.26 -10.20 -5.39
N GLY A 125 -14.76 -10.48 -4.20
CA GLY A 125 -15.15 -11.64 -3.39
C GLY A 125 -14.02 -12.64 -3.17
N SER A 126 -14.15 -13.87 -3.70
CA SER A 126 -13.19 -14.95 -3.43
C SER A 126 -11.88 -14.74 -4.17
N MET A 127 -10.77 -14.78 -3.43
CA MET A 127 -9.44 -14.75 -4.02
C MET A 127 -9.15 -16.07 -4.74
N PRO A 128 -8.68 -16.04 -6.00
CA PRO A 128 -8.27 -17.25 -6.69
C PRO A 128 -6.93 -17.75 -6.15
N VAL A 129 -6.71 -19.03 -6.26
CA VAL A 129 -5.34 -19.58 -6.13
C VAL A 129 -4.60 -19.21 -7.42
N CYS A 130 -3.53 -18.42 -7.30
CA CYS A 130 -2.68 -18.02 -8.41
C CYS A 130 -1.31 -18.67 -8.28
N ASP A 131 -0.85 -19.22 -9.38
CA ASP A 131 0.48 -19.80 -9.51
C ASP A 131 1.37 -18.77 -10.26
N GLY A 132 1.90 -17.81 -9.48
CA GLY A 132 2.67 -16.68 -9.97
C GLY A 132 1.86 -15.45 -10.43
N SER A 133 2.57 -14.34 -10.68
CA SER A 133 2.01 -13.05 -11.06
C SER A 133 1.28 -13.07 -12.39
N VAL A 134 1.86 -13.73 -13.41
CA VAL A 134 1.23 -13.83 -14.74
C VAL A 134 -0.17 -14.44 -14.67
N ALA A 135 -0.31 -15.58 -13.95
CA ALA A 135 -1.61 -16.21 -13.75
C ALA A 135 -2.58 -15.33 -12.96
N CYS A 136 -2.08 -14.54 -12.02
CA CYS A 136 -2.86 -13.59 -11.25
C CYS A 136 -3.38 -12.46 -12.14
N HIS A 137 -2.53 -11.83 -12.93
CA HIS A 137 -2.89 -10.77 -13.89
C HIS A 137 -3.97 -11.22 -14.87
N GLU A 138 -3.79 -12.40 -15.49
CA GLU A 138 -4.77 -12.94 -16.43
C GLU A 138 -6.15 -13.16 -15.78
N LYS A 139 -6.17 -13.73 -14.58
CA LYS A 139 -7.42 -13.95 -13.84
C LYS A 139 -8.06 -12.64 -13.46
N PHE A 140 -7.29 -11.67 -13.00
CA PHE A 140 -7.80 -10.35 -12.63
C PHE A 140 -8.37 -9.60 -13.84
N ALA A 141 -7.67 -9.62 -14.97
CA ALA A 141 -8.15 -9.02 -16.21
C ALA A 141 -9.50 -9.62 -16.67
N ARG A 142 -9.66 -10.96 -16.54
CA ARG A 142 -10.96 -11.64 -16.80
C ARG A 142 -12.04 -11.17 -15.83
N GLN A 143 -11.73 -11.11 -14.52
CA GLN A 143 -12.68 -10.68 -13.49
C GLN A 143 -13.19 -9.25 -13.73
N ILE A 144 -12.30 -8.31 -14.10
CA ILE A 144 -12.70 -6.95 -14.46
C ILE A 144 -13.62 -6.97 -15.66
N LYS A 145 -13.22 -7.70 -16.71
CA LYS A 145 -14.01 -7.80 -17.95
C LYS A 145 -15.42 -8.33 -17.69
N ASP A 146 -15.54 -9.37 -16.87
CA ASP A 146 -16.83 -9.98 -16.52
C ASP A 146 -17.66 -9.03 -15.63
N SER A 147 -17.03 -8.29 -14.71
CA SER A 147 -17.71 -7.34 -13.82
C SER A 147 -18.19 -6.08 -14.55
N THR A 148 -17.51 -5.69 -15.64
CA THR A 148 -17.88 -4.52 -16.45
C THR A 148 -18.78 -4.87 -17.65
N ALA A 149 -18.97 -6.18 -17.93
CA ALA A 149 -19.84 -6.60 -19.02
C ALA A 149 -21.30 -6.21 -18.77
N PRO A 150 -22.05 -5.85 -19.84
CA PRO A 150 -23.49 -5.57 -19.75
C PRO A 150 -24.25 -6.76 -19.13
N PRO A 151 -25.35 -6.51 -18.38
CA PRO A 151 -26.12 -7.56 -17.67
C PRO A 151 -26.54 -8.74 -18.56
N GLU A 152 -26.84 -8.49 -19.83
CA GLU A 152 -27.23 -9.50 -20.79
C GLU A 152 -26.14 -10.55 -21.10
N LYS A 153 -24.87 -10.17 -20.96
CA LYS A 153 -23.74 -11.08 -21.17
C LYS A 153 -23.34 -11.82 -19.89
N ARG A 154 -23.67 -11.28 -18.71
CA ARG A 154 -23.36 -11.92 -17.41
C ARG A 154 -24.19 -13.18 -17.15
N ALA A 155 -25.40 -13.26 -17.73
CA ALA A 155 -26.31 -14.38 -17.53
C ALA A 155 -25.93 -15.66 -18.31
N ARG A 156 -25.04 -15.58 -19.30
CA ARG A 156 -24.65 -16.73 -20.15
C ARG A 156 -23.46 -17.53 -19.63
N ASN A 157 -22.78 -17.04 -18.59
CA ASN A 157 -21.57 -17.65 -18.03
C ASN A 157 -21.76 -18.27 -16.62
N LYS A 158 -23.03 -18.56 -16.24
CA LYS A 158 -23.36 -19.27 -14.99
C LYS A 158 -23.75 -20.72 -15.26
#